data_9f27dacb3d73adc6458e5d7b891a8e59
#
_entry.id   9f27dacb3d73adc6458e5d7b891a8e59
#
_cell.length_a   1.000
_cell.length_b   1.000
_cell.length_c   1.000
_cell.angle_alpha   90.00
_cell.angle_beta   90.00
_cell.angle_gamma   90.00
#
_symmetry.space_group_name_H-M   'P 1'
#
loop_
_entity.id
_entity.type
_entity.pdbx_description
1 polymer ?
#
loop_
_entity_poly.entity_id
_entity_poly.type
_entity_poly.pdbx_seq_one_letter_code
_entity_poly.pdbx_strand_id
1 'polypeptide(L)'
;FNTILNRNQLVAEIEDFLIYFEKNKHNLNIKRGIYLYGPPGSGKTYFITNILKNLGYDIITYDAGDIRNKSIIDTITQNNMTDINVLSLLTRKKKPLAIIMDEIDGMNNGDKGGINSLIKVIRPKKTRKQKIEEISYIPIICIGNFHIDKKINELIKVCKPILFLPPTNEQIHNILSKTMPNIN
;
A
#
# COMPACT_ATOMS: atom_id res chain seq x y z
N PHE A 1 -1.68 20.86 -0.37
CA PHE A 1 -2.25 20.36 0.90
C PHE A 1 -1.22 19.64 1.77
N ASN A 2 -0.29 18.84 1.21
CA ASN A 2 0.69 18.08 2.01
C ASN A 2 1.56 18.99 2.90
N THR A 3 1.92 20.17 2.42
CA THR A 3 2.69 21.18 3.18
C THR A 3 1.90 21.71 4.37
N ILE A 4 0.60 22.02 4.19
CA ILE A 4 -0.28 22.52 5.24
C ILE A 4 -0.52 21.45 6.31
N LEU A 5 -0.61 20.18 5.87
CA LEU A 5 -0.82 19.02 6.74
C LEU A 5 0.46 18.47 7.35
N ASN A 6 1.61 19.11 7.11
CA ASN A 6 2.94 18.64 7.55
C ASN A 6 3.25 17.19 7.16
N ARG A 7 2.78 16.77 5.96
CA ARG A 7 2.92 15.38 5.48
C ARG A 7 4.12 15.18 4.57
N ASN A 8 4.96 16.20 4.35
CA ASN A 8 6.11 16.12 3.44
C ASN A 8 7.10 15.01 3.86
N GLN A 9 7.30 14.81 5.15
CA GLN A 9 8.15 13.74 5.64
C GLN A 9 7.58 12.35 5.34
N LEU A 10 6.26 12.17 5.48
CA LEU A 10 5.58 10.93 5.13
C LEU A 10 5.64 10.65 3.62
N VAL A 11 5.48 11.71 2.80
CA VAL A 11 5.65 11.60 1.35
C VAL A 11 7.04 11.11 1.01
N ALA A 12 8.08 11.79 1.52
CA ALA A 12 9.47 11.40 1.29
C ALA A 12 9.75 9.96 1.74
N GLU A 13 9.23 9.55 2.88
CA GLU A 13 9.40 8.20 3.41
C GLU A 13 8.79 7.12 2.50
N ILE A 14 7.64 7.40 1.89
CA ILE A 14 6.97 6.49 0.95
C ILE A 14 7.72 6.47 -0.39
N GLU A 15 8.11 7.63 -0.90
CA GLU A 15 8.89 7.77 -2.15
C GLU A 15 10.22 7.02 -2.05
N ASP A 16 10.96 7.20 -0.96
CA ASP A 16 12.23 6.51 -0.71
C ASP A 16 12.04 4.99 -0.69
N PHE A 17 10.95 4.51 -0.05
CA PHE A 17 10.64 3.09 -0.04
C PHE A 17 10.36 2.57 -1.44
N LEU A 18 9.57 3.27 -2.24
CA LEU A 18 9.21 2.86 -3.60
C LEU A 18 10.43 2.88 -4.53
N ILE A 19 11.26 3.91 -4.45
CA ILE A 19 12.52 4.00 -5.22
C ILE A 19 13.47 2.87 -4.84
N TYR A 20 13.62 2.59 -3.52
CA TYR A 20 14.44 1.49 -3.04
C TYR A 20 13.91 0.14 -3.52
N PHE A 21 12.58 -0.06 -3.46
CA PHE A 21 11.93 -1.28 -3.94
C PHE A 21 12.19 -1.51 -5.42
N GLU A 22 11.97 -0.53 -6.29
CA GLU A 22 12.18 -0.67 -7.75
C GLU A 22 13.63 -1.02 -8.08
N LYS A 23 14.60 -0.43 -7.39
CA LYS A 23 16.03 -0.74 -7.58
C LYS A 23 16.40 -2.15 -7.12
N ASN A 24 15.69 -2.69 -6.14
CA ASN A 24 16.07 -3.93 -5.45
C ASN A 24 15.01 -5.05 -5.56
N LYS A 25 14.00 -4.93 -6.42
CA LYS A 25 12.85 -5.85 -6.46
C LYS A 25 13.22 -7.32 -6.68
N HIS A 26 14.36 -7.60 -7.30
CA HIS A 26 14.88 -8.96 -7.47
C HIS A 26 15.60 -9.50 -6.22
N ASN A 27 15.90 -8.66 -5.24
CA ASN A 27 16.50 -9.12 -3.98
C ASN A 27 15.42 -9.74 -3.08
N LEU A 28 15.62 -11.00 -2.70
CA LEU A 28 14.68 -11.77 -1.90
C LEU A 28 14.56 -11.29 -0.45
N ASN A 29 15.54 -10.54 0.05
CA ASN A 29 15.63 -10.16 1.46
C ASN A 29 15.00 -8.80 1.79
N ILE A 30 14.40 -8.11 0.82
CA ILE A 30 13.77 -6.80 1.03
C ILE A 30 12.31 -6.95 1.50
N LYS A 31 11.83 -5.93 2.21
CA LYS A 31 10.40 -5.72 2.46
C LYS A 31 9.73 -5.28 1.16
N ARG A 32 8.54 -5.85 0.86
CA ARG A 32 7.82 -5.61 -0.40
C ARG A 32 6.50 -4.87 -0.19
N GLY A 33 6.19 -4.53 1.05
CA GLY A 33 4.95 -3.84 1.39
C GLY A 33 5.13 -2.72 2.37
N ILE A 34 4.22 -1.75 2.29
CA ILE A 34 3.96 -0.70 3.28
C ILE A 34 2.68 -1.07 4.02
N TYR A 35 2.63 -0.82 5.32
CA TYR A 35 1.41 -0.84 6.11
C TYR A 35 1.10 0.57 6.61
N LEU A 36 0.15 1.24 5.94
CA LEU A 36 -0.31 2.59 6.27
C LEU A 36 -1.50 2.48 7.22
N TYR A 37 -1.37 2.97 8.46
CA TYR A 37 -2.39 2.83 9.47
C TYR A 37 -2.69 4.13 10.20
N GLY A 38 -3.94 4.27 10.67
CA GLY A 38 -4.41 5.46 11.37
C GLY A 38 -5.93 5.43 11.53
N PRO A 39 -6.53 6.44 12.17
CA PRO A 39 -7.97 6.46 12.40
C PRO A 39 -8.75 6.47 11.08
N PRO A 40 -9.99 5.94 11.09
CA PRO A 40 -10.88 6.00 9.94
C PRO A 40 -11.15 7.46 9.54
N GLY A 41 -11.44 7.70 8.27
CA GLY A 41 -11.73 9.04 7.76
C GLY A 41 -10.54 10.01 7.67
N SER A 42 -9.30 9.59 8.02
CA SER A 42 -8.12 10.45 7.97
C SER A 42 -7.59 10.75 6.55
N GLY A 43 -8.12 10.07 5.52
CA GLY A 43 -7.74 10.26 4.12
C GLY A 43 -6.56 9.42 3.65
N LYS A 44 -6.27 8.27 4.29
CA LYS A 44 -5.16 7.36 3.95
C LYS A 44 -5.15 6.93 2.49
N THR A 45 -6.29 6.42 2.01
CA THR A 45 -6.44 5.91 0.64
C THR A 45 -6.22 6.99 -0.40
N TYR A 46 -6.80 8.18 -0.19
CA TYR A 46 -6.61 9.33 -1.05
C TYR A 46 -5.15 9.80 -1.08
N PHE A 47 -4.50 9.85 0.09
CA PHE A 47 -3.12 10.28 0.22
C PHE A 47 -2.16 9.37 -0.56
N ILE A 48 -2.23 8.06 -0.34
CA ILE A 48 -1.33 7.11 -1.02
C ILE A 48 -1.60 7.03 -2.51
N THR A 49 -2.88 7.09 -2.93
CA THR A 49 -3.27 7.09 -4.34
C THR A 49 -2.67 8.29 -5.08
N ASN A 50 -2.68 9.47 -4.46
CA ASN A 50 -2.07 10.67 -5.06
C ASN A 50 -0.55 10.56 -5.17
N ILE A 51 0.14 10.03 -4.16
CA ILE A 51 1.59 9.81 -4.23
C ILE A 51 1.93 8.87 -5.39
N LEU A 52 1.26 7.72 -5.47
CA LEU A 52 1.50 6.74 -6.52
C LEU A 52 1.23 7.31 -7.92
N LYS A 53 0.14 8.07 -8.09
CA LYS A 53 -0.17 8.75 -9.36
C LYS A 53 0.89 9.78 -9.74
N ASN A 54 1.37 10.57 -8.78
CA ASN A 54 2.43 11.55 -9.02
C ASN A 54 3.76 10.90 -9.43
N LEU A 55 4.04 9.72 -8.89
CA LEU A 55 5.20 8.90 -9.26
C LEU A 55 5.01 8.12 -10.58
N GLY A 56 3.84 8.24 -11.20
CA GLY A 56 3.53 7.61 -12.49
C GLY A 56 3.16 6.13 -12.41
N TYR A 57 2.79 5.62 -11.24
CA TYR A 57 2.30 4.25 -11.09
C TYR A 57 0.89 4.07 -11.65
N ASP A 58 0.66 2.94 -12.31
CA ASP A 58 -0.68 2.38 -12.48
C ASP A 58 -1.08 1.67 -11.18
N ILE A 59 -2.35 1.83 -10.76
CA ILE A 59 -2.81 1.40 -9.44
C ILE A 59 -3.94 0.38 -9.60
N ILE A 60 -3.81 -0.75 -8.92
CA ILE A 60 -4.90 -1.70 -8.71
C ILE A 60 -5.28 -1.64 -7.24
N THR A 61 -6.57 -1.39 -6.96
CA THR A 61 -7.08 -1.34 -5.60
C THR A 61 -7.99 -2.53 -5.34
N TYR A 62 -7.77 -3.20 -4.23
CA TYR A 62 -8.61 -4.25 -3.68
C TYR A 62 -9.10 -3.83 -2.30
N ASP A 63 -10.35 -4.13 -1.99
CA ASP A 63 -10.92 -3.97 -0.66
C ASP A 63 -10.93 -5.30 0.13
N ALA A 64 -11.36 -5.24 1.41
CA ALA A 64 -11.45 -6.42 2.26
C ALA A 64 -12.41 -7.50 1.70
N GLY A 65 -13.42 -7.12 0.92
CA GLY A 65 -14.34 -8.04 0.27
C GLY A 65 -13.69 -8.84 -0.85
N ASP A 66 -12.90 -8.15 -1.66
CA ASP A 66 -12.16 -8.73 -2.77
C ASP A 66 -11.11 -9.75 -2.28
N ILE A 67 -10.36 -9.41 -1.24
CA ILE A 67 -9.22 -10.21 -0.74
C ILE A 67 -9.66 -11.52 -0.07
N ARG A 68 -10.94 -11.67 0.30
CA ARG A 68 -11.49 -12.95 0.80
C ARG A 68 -11.35 -14.09 -0.21
N ASN A 69 -11.21 -13.77 -1.47
CA ASN A 69 -11.05 -14.75 -2.52
C ASN A 69 -9.55 -15.08 -2.73
N LYS A 70 -9.14 -16.30 -2.38
CA LYS A 70 -7.75 -16.79 -2.57
C LYS A 70 -7.24 -16.58 -4.01
N SER A 71 -8.16 -16.59 -4.99
CA SER A 71 -7.87 -16.35 -6.40
C SER A 71 -7.21 -14.99 -6.69
N ILE A 72 -7.42 -13.97 -5.83
CA ILE A 72 -6.82 -12.64 -6.04
C ILE A 72 -5.33 -12.67 -5.74
N ILE A 73 -4.91 -13.43 -4.71
CA ILE A 73 -3.48 -13.58 -4.42
C ILE A 73 -2.79 -14.35 -5.53
N ASP A 74 -3.47 -15.34 -6.09
CA ASP A 74 -2.99 -16.06 -7.27
C ASP A 74 -2.92 -15.11 -8.49
N THR A 75 -3.87 -14.19 -8.63
CA THR A 75 -3.86 -13.15 -9.68
C THR A 75 -2.71 -12.14 -9.47
N ILE A 76 -2.44 -11.74 -8.22
CA ILE A 76 -1.30 -10.86 -7.90
C ILE A 76 0.02 -11.53 -8.25
N THR A 77 0.15 -12.82 -7.99
CA THR A 77 1.37 -13.59 -8.31
C THR A 77 1.47 -13.88 -9.80
N GLN A 78 0.37 -14.12 -10.50
CA GLN A 78 0.34 -14.27 -11.96
C GLN A 78 0.62 -12.95 -12.69
N ASN A 79 0.15 -11.82 -12.18
CA ASN A 79 0.46 -10.49 -12.71
C ASN A 79 1.95 -10.13 -12.53
N ASN A 80 2.67 -10.83 -11.64
CA ASN A 80 4.13 -10.71 -11.57
C ASN A 80 4.84 -11.19 -12.84
N MET A 81 4.23 -12.06 -13.62
CA MET A 81 4.78 -12.52 -14.91
C MET A 81 4.59 -11.48 -16.01
N THR A 82 3.65 -10.56 -15.83
CA THR A 82 3.41 -9.43 -16.72
C THR A 82 3.53 -8.15 -15.93
N ASP A 83 4.74 -7.68 -15.66
CA ASP A 83 5.05 -6.34 -15.10
C ASP A 83 4.41 -5.18 -15.92
N ILE A 84 3.46 -5.50 -16.80
CA ILE A 84 2.97 -4.62 -17.83
C ILE A 84 1.45 -4.77 -17.89
N ASN A 85 0.77 -3.68 -17.54
CA ASN A 85 -0.65 -3.54 -17.86
C ASN A 85 -0.83 -3.70 -19.40
N VAL A 86 -1.78 -4.53 -19.84
CA VAL A 86 -2.04 -4.76 -21.28
C VAL A 86 -2.22 -3.45 -22.04
N LEU A 87 -2.78 -2.42 -21.41
CA LEU A 87 -2.89 -1.05 -21.96
C LEU A 87 -1.53 -0.37 -22.17
N SER A 88 -0.52 -0.70 -21.36
CA SER A 88 0.83 -0.14 -21.53
C SER A 88 1.57 -0.73 -22.72
N LEU A 89 1.20 -1.93 -23.16
CA LEU A 89 1.69 -2.52 -24.41
C LEU A 89 1.21 -1.74 -25.63
N LEU A 90 -0.01 -1.20 -25.59
CA LEU A 90 -0.59 -0.36 -26.65
C LEU A 90 0.02 1.05 -26.68
N THR A 91 0.39 1.60 -25.53
CA THR A 91 0.89 2.99 -25.41
C THR A 91 2.42 3.14 -25.47
N ARG A 92 3.17 2.04 -25.58
CA ARG A 92 4.64 1.97 -25.55
C ARG A 92 5.31 2.64 -24.33
N LYS A 93 4.55 3.08 -23.33
CA LYS A 93 5.07 3.64 -22.08
C LYS A 93 4.86 2.63 -20.96
N LYS A 94 5.92 1.96 -20.52
CA LYS A 94 5.89 1.06 -19.37
C LYS A 94 5.74 1.91 -18.10
N LYS A 95 4.57 1.86 -17.48
CA LYS A 95 4.34 2.43 -16.15
C LYS A 95 4.52 1.34 -15.10
N PRO A 96 5.21 1.62 -13.99
CA PRO A 96 5.27 0.69 -12.88
C PRO A 96 3.85 0.48 -12.30
N LEU A 97 3.59 -0.73 -11.81
CA LEU A 97 2.33 -1.09 -11.19
C LEU A 97 2.48 -1.06 -9.67
N ALA A 98 1.44 -0.64 -8.95
CA ALA A 98 1.33 -0.73 -7.50
C ALA A 98 -0.04 -1.30 -7.10
N ILE A 99 -0.06 -2.05 -6.00
CA ILE A 99 -1.29 -2.65 -5.49
C ILE A 99 -1.64 -1.99 -4.16
N ILE A 100 -2.88 -1.53 -4.03
CA ILE A 100 -3.46 -1.05 -2.78
C ILE A 100 -4.43 -2.10 -2.24
N MET A 101 -4.24 -2.52 -1.00
CA MET A 101 -5.12 -3.37 -0.22
C MET A 101 -5.77 -2.52 0.85
N ASP A 102 -7.00 -2.06 0.61
CA ASP A 102 -7.72 -1.17 1.53
C ASP A 102 -8.54 -1.97 2.55
N GLU A 103 -8.77 -1.36 3.72
CA GLU A 103 -9.55 -1.92 4.82
C GLU A 103 -9.13 -3.35 5.26
N ILE A 104 -7.81 -3.60 5.28
CA ILE A 104 -7.26 -4.95 5.50
C ILE A 104 -7.64 -5.53 6.88
N ASP A 105 -7.95 -4.70 7.85
CA ASP A 105 -8.46 -5.04 9.18
C ASP A 105 -9.89 -5.62 9.15
N GLY A 106 -10.69 -5.33 8.12
CA GLY A 106 -12.00 -5.95 7.89
C GLY A 106 -11.95 -7.43 7.50
N MET A 107 -10.78 -7.94 7.13
CA MET A 107 -10.60 -9.35 6.74
C MET A 107 -10.68 -10.37 7.89
N ASN A 108 -10.71 -9.92 9.14
CA ASN A 108 -10.55 -10.80 10.30
C ASN A 108 -11.74 -11.71 10.60
N ASN A 109 -12.93 -11.43 10.06
CA ASN A 109 -14.17 -12.06 10.50
C ASN A 109 -14.56 -13.34 9.76
N GLY A 110 -13.71 -13.94 8.94
CA GLY A 110 -14.07 -15.20 8.26
C GLY A 110 -12.99 -15.88 7.44
N ASP A 111 -11.97 -15.19 7.00
CA ASP A 111 -11.01 -15.78 6.07
C ASP A 111 -9.57 -15.82 6.59
N LYS A 112 -9.24 -16.99 7.20
CA LYS A 112 -7.91 -17.25 7.75
C LYS A 112 -6.84 -17.44 6.65
N GLY A 113 -7.23 -17.56 5.38
CA GLY A 113 -6.33 -17.86 4.25
C GLY A 113 -5.70 -16.64 3.61
N GLY A 114 -6.49 -15.59 3.35
CA GLY A 114 -6.08 -14.43 2.56
C GLY A 114 -4.90 -13.66 3.13
N ILE A 115 -4.98 -13.22 4.40
CA ILE A 115 -3.86 -12.49 5.05
C ILE A 115 -2.59 -13.34 5.13
N ASN A 116 -2.70 -14.64 5.42
CA ASN A 116 -1.54 -15.51 5.48
C ASN A 116 -0.85 -15.66 4.12
N SER A 117 -1.63 -15.74 3.05
CA SER A 117 -1.11 -15.79 1.68
C SER A 117 -0.47 -14.46 1.30
N LEU A 118 -1.09 -13.33 1.65
CA LEU A 118 -0.53 -11.99 1.46
C LEU A 118 0.80 -11.82 2.20
N ILE A 119 0.89 -12.24 3.46
CA ILE A 119 2.13 -12.24 4.25
C ILE A 119 3.22 -13.05 3.54
N LYS A 120 2.87 -14.22 2.99
CA LYS A 120 3.84 -15.04 2.25
C LYS A 120 4.40 -14.31 1.04
N VAL A 121 3.58 -13.62 0.28
CA VAL A 121 3.98 -12.89 -0.94
C VAL A 121 4.83 -11.64 -0.62
N ILE A 122 4.53 -10.95 0.48
CA ILE A 122 5.20 -9.69 0.87
C ILE A 122 6.51 -9.92 1.63
N ARG A 123 6.58 -10.97 2.47
CA ARG A 123 7.70 -11.14 3.42
C ARG A 123 9.06 -11.33 2.74
N PRO A 124 10.15 -10.85 3.35
CA PRO A 124 11.50 -11.21 2.95
C PRO A 124 11.74 -12.73 3.01
N LYS A 125 12.46 -13.27 2.04
CA LYS A 125 12.71 -14.71 1.89
C LYS A 125 14.06 -15.09 2.52
N LYS A 126 14.05 -15.38 3.81
CA LYS A 126 15.30 -15.67 4.58
C LYS A 126 15.69 -17.14 4.61
N THR A 127 14.72 -18.06 4.68
CA THR A 127 14.97 -19.50 4.77
C THR A 127 14.87 -20.19 3.42
N ARG A 128 15.46 -21.42 3.29
CA ARG A 128 15.34 -22.23 2.06
C ARG A 128 13.88 -22.49 1.67
N LYS A 129 13.02 -22.80 2.64
CA LYS A 129 11.58 -23.01 2.41
C LYS A 129 10.90 -21.74 1.90
N GLN A 130 11.24 -20.57 2.46
CA GLN A 130 10.68 -19.30 2.03
C GLN A 130 11.14 -18.89 0.63
N LYS A 131 12.36 -19.26 0.22
CA LYS A 131 12.89 -18.92 -1.12
C LYS A 131 12.15 -19.62 -2.27
N ILE A 132 11.46 -20.73 -1.97
CA ILE A 132 10.62 -21.46 -2.94
C ILE A 132 9.21 -20.85 -3.06
N GLU A 133 8.81 -20.02 -2.06
CA GLU A 133 7.50 -19.36 -2.09
C GLU A 133 7.48 -18.24 -3.15
N GLU A 134 6.31 -18.02 -3.70
CA GLU A 134 6.06 -16.90 -4.60
C GLU A 134 6.31 -15.56 -3.91
N ILE A 135 6.77 -14.60 -4.68
CA ILE A 135 7.06 -13.22 -4.22
C ILE A 135 6.37 -12.23 -5.13
N SER A 136 6.02 -11.07 -4.61
CA SER A 136 5.57 -9.95 -5.43
C SER A 136 6.75 -9.14 -5.97
N TYR A 137 6.78 -8.90 -7.27
CA TYR A 137 7.65 -7.90 -7.93
C TYR A 137 6.98 -6.53 -8.03
N ILE A 138 5.79 -6.40 -7.49
CA ILE A 138 4.96 -5.20 -7.44
C ILE A 138 4.89 -4.76 -5.99
N PRO A 139 5.07 -3.45 -5.65
CA PRO A 139 4.93 -2.98 -4.28
C PRO A 139 3.47 -3.06 -3.84
N ILE A 140 3.25 -3.57 -2.63
CA ILE A 140 1.91 -3.76 -2.05
C ILE A 140 1.73 -2.80 -0.88
N ILE A 141 0.72 -1.94 -0.96
CA ILE A 141 0.37 -0.99 0.08
C ILE A 141 -0.88 -1.48 0.81
N CYS A 142 -0.72 -1.89 2.05
CA CYS A 142 -1.82 -2.30 2.92
C CYS A 142 -2.30 -1.09 3.73
N ILE A 143 -3.60 -0.84 3.74
CA ILE A 143 -4.21 0.25 4.51
C ILE A 143 -5.13 -0.37 5.57
N GLY A 144 -4.97 0.09 6.81
CA GLY A 144 -5.78 -0.35 7.93
C GLY A 144 -6.04 0.74 8.95
N ASN A 145 -6.85 0.42 9.95
CA ASN A 145 -7.10 1.27 11.10
C ASN A 145 -6.16 0.88 12.26
N PHE A 146 -6.40 1.43 13.45
CA PHE A 146 -5.60 1.11 14.64
C PHE A 146 -5.90 -0.27 15.23
N HIS A 147 -6.92 -0.97 14.72
CA HIS A 147 -7.30 -2.26 15.28
C HIS A 147 -6.27 -3.33 14.90
N ILE A 148 -5.48 -3.73 15.89
CA ILE A 148 -4.37 -4.67 15.71
C ILE A 148 -4.77 -6.00 16.31
N ASP A 149 -5.13 -6.96 15.46
CA ASP A 149 -5.21 -8.36 15.85
C ASP A 149 -3.87 -9.08 15.64
N LYS A 150 -3.83 -10.37 16.01
CA LYS A 150 -2.61 -11.19 15.89
C LYS A 150 -2.08 -11.27 14.47
N LYS A 151 -2.97 -11.36 13.47
CA LYS A 151 -2.56 -11.51 12.05
C LYS A 151 -2.10 -10.19 11.45
N ILE A 152 -2.77 -9.08 11.79
CA ILE A 152 -2.33 -7.75 11.40
C ILE A 152 -0.96 -7.46 12.00
N ASN A 153 -0.68 -7.88 13.23
CA ASN A 153 0.65 -7.79 13.82
C ASN A 153 1.72 -8.58 13.02
N GLU A 154 1.37 -9.76 12.50
CA GLU A 154 2.29 -10.52 11.64
C GLU A 154 2.54 -9.81 10.30
N LEU A 155 1.50 -9.21 9.72
CA LEU A 155 1.62 -8.39 8.50
C LEU A 155 2.50 -7.15 8.73
N ILE A 156 2.29 -6.42 9.83
CA ILE A 156 3.09 -5.24 10.19
C ILE A 156 4.58 -5.59 10.28
N LYS A 157 4.94 -6.74 10.83
CA LYS A 157 6.35 -7.16 10.94
C LYS A 157 7.04 -7.33 9.59
N VAL A 158 6.31 -7.75 8.56
CA VAL A 158 6.86 -7.99 7.23
C VAL A 158 6.78 -6.75 6.32
N CYS A 159 5.94 -5.79 6.65
CA CYS A 159 5.80 -4.50 5.95
C CYS A 159 6.68 -3.41 6.60
N LYS A 160 6.78 -2.26 5.93
CA LYS A 160 7.21 -0.99 6.51
C LYS A 160 6.00 -0.30 7.12
N PRO A 161 5.88 -0.21 8.46
CA PRO A 161 4.74 0.46 9.08
C PRO A 161 4.89 1.98 8.97
N ILE A 162 3.81 2.67 8.61
CA ILE A 162 3.72 4.12 8.54
C ILE A 162 2.44 4.56 9.24
N LEU A 163 2.59 5.39 10.27
CA LEU A 163 1.48 5.98 11.01
C LEU A 163 0.95 7.22 10.27
N PHE A 164 -0.34 7.25 10.04
CA PHE A 164 -1.02 8.35 9.39
C PHE A 164 -2.01 9.03 10.35
N LEU A 165 -1.61 10.16 10.88
CA LEU A 165 -2.42 10.94 11.81
C LEU A 165 -3.47 11.79 11.08
N PRO A 166 -4.64 12.01 11.71
CA PRO A 166 -5.65 12.94 11.19
C PRO A 166 -5.09 14.36 11.25
N PRO A 167 -5.63 15.29 10.42
CA PRO A 167 -5.27 16.69 10.51
C PRO A 167 -5.70 17.29 11.86
N THR A 168 -4.91 18.22 12.37
CA THR A 168 -5.30 19.03 13.54
C THR A 168 -6.37 20.06 13.18
N ASN A 169 -7.08 20.57 14.19
CA ASN A 169 -8.07 21.63 13.97
C ASN A 169 -7.47 22.88 13.30
N GLU A 170 -6.25 23.24 13.66
CA GLU A 170 -5.52 24.35 13.06
C GLU A 170 -5.21 24.08 11.57
N GLN A 171 -4.79 22.88 11.24
CA GLN A 171 -4.55 22.47 9.85
C GLN A 171 -5.83 22.48 9.03
N ILE A 172 -6.95 22.04 9.61
CA ILE A 172 -8.26 22.08 8.96
C ILE A 172 -8.67 23.54 8.71
N HIS A 173 -8.55 24.41 9.71
CA HIS A 173 -8.85 25.82 9.58
C HIS A 173 -8.01 26.47 8.46
N ASN A 174 -6.71 26.17 8.41
CA ASN A 174 -5.81 26.70 7.37
C ASN A 174 -6.18 26.22 5.96
N ILE A 175 -6.69 24.99 5.83
CA ILE A 175 -7.19 24.48 4.55
C ILE A 175 -8.48 25.21 4.16
N LEU A 176 -9.44 25.32 5.08
CA LEU A 176 -10.72 25.98 4.82
C LEU A 176 -10.54 27.45 4.44
N SER A 177 -9.70 28.18 5.15
CA SER A 177 -9.39 29.60 4.86
C SER A 177 -8.78 29.80 3.46
N LYS A 178 -8.01 28.80 2.97
CA LYS A 178 -7.42 28.88 1.62
C LYS A 178 -8.39 28.46 0.51
N THR A 179 -9.29 27.53 0.80
CA THR A 179 -10.22 27.00 -0.21
C THR A 179 -11.51 27.78 -0.29
N MET A 180 -11.91 28.42 0.81
CA MET A 180 -13.17 29.17 0.94
C MET A 180 -12.92 30.52 1.62
N PRO A 181 -12.23 31.46 0.95
CA PRO A 181 -11.84 32.75 1.59
C PRO A 181 -13.00 33.64 2.00
N ASN A 182 -14.25 33.36 1.55
CA ASN A 182 -15.44 34.17 1.80
C ASN A 182 -16.41 33.55 2.83
N ILE A 183 -16.03 32.52 3.57
CA ILE A 183 -16.83 32.01 4.69
C ILE A 183 -16.23 32.55 5.98
N ASN A 184 -16.85 33.66 6.46
CA ASN A 184 -16.64 34.17 7.83
C ASN A 184 -17.53 33.45 8.81
#